data_54b4a1245881d3f03e1d296a4d3b0d54
#
_entry.id   54b4a1245881d3f03e1d296a4d3b0d54
#
_cell.length_a   1.000
_cell.length_b   1.000
_cell.length_c   1.000
_cell.angle_alpha   90.00
_cell.angle_beta   90.00
_cell.angle_gamma   90.00
#
_symmetry.space_group_name_H-M   'P 1'
#
loop_
_entity.id
_entity.type
_entity.pdbx_description
1 polymer ?
#
loop_
_entity_poly.entity_id
_entity_poly.type
_entity_poly.pdbx_seq_one_letter_code
_entity_poly.pdbx_strand_id
1 'polypeptide(L)'
;MLRRVALGLLMAAVAGPAFGQAYPNKPIQLIVPFAAGGPTDVMARIVGERMGKELGQQFIIDNVTGAAGSIAMGKLARSTPDGYTIGIGHLGTNVVNGAIYKNLTFDLINDLVPIALLPSNPLLVVTSNQVPAKDMKELVAYLKANADKVSGGTAGMGSGSHIGVLAFFDGTGTNYQLVPYRGTGPAVQDLIANQIQIMIDQSSNSLPHVRAGKIRAYAVTAKQRNAAAPDIPTTAEAGFPGIEVAIWHGLWAPKGTPRDIIDRLNAAAVAALKDPEIRKKLEDLGQDIPTPQQMQPDAFAAYQKAEFAKWKPIIDKAGVKIE
;
A
#
# COMPACT_ATOMS: atom_id res chain seq x y z
N MET A 1 48.36 -4.00 60.66
CA MET A 1 47.70 -3.14 59.63
C MET A 1 47.73 -3.73 58.23
N LEU A 2 47.88 -5.03 58.01
CA LEU A 2 48.01 -5.64 56.66
C LEU A 2 46.82 -6.55 56.24
N ARG A 3 45.69 -6.53 56.91
CA ARG A 3 44.52 -7.38 56.58
C ARG A 3 43.31 -6.68 55.97
N ARG A 4 43.38 -5.39 55.71
CA ARG A 4 42.25 -4.58 55.15
C ARG A 4 42.42 -4.13 53.67
N VAL A 5 43.54 -4.48 53.04
CA VAL A 5 43.79 -4.08 51.65
C VAL A 5 43.47 -5.19 50.64
N ALA A 6 43.25 -6.43 51.06
CA ALA A 6 43.02 -7.57 50.15
C ALA A 6 41.51 -7.77 49.73
N LEU A 7 40.55 -7.00 50.27
CA LEU A 7 39.11 -7.15 49.91
C LEU A 7 38.61 -6.14 48.88
N GLY A 8 39.47 -5.19 48.44
CA GLY A 8 39.10 -4.16 47.50
C GLY A 8 39.32 -4.47 46.02
N LEU A 9 40.02 -5.57 45.68
CA LEU A 9 40.48 -5.86 44.31
C LEU A 9 39.69 -7.01 43.63
N LEU A 10 38.64 -7.57 44.23
CA LEU A 10 37.89 -8.70 43.66
C LEU A 10 36.50 -8.30 43.07
N MET A 11 36.14 -7.01 42.97
CA MET A 11 34.85 -6.55 42.38
C MET A 11 34.95 -5.84 41.06
N ALA A 12 36.11 -5.88 40.36
CA ALA A 12 36.34 -5.13 39.13
C ALA A 12 36.39 -6.00 37.84
N ALA A 13 35.85 -7.20 37.82
CA ALA A 13 36.06 -8.07 36.67
C ALA A 13 34.85 -8.94 36.30
N VAL A 14 33.64 -8.37 36.21
CA VAL A 14 32.55 -9.02 35.43
C VAL A 14 31.71 -7.94 34.73
N ALA A 15 32.36 -7.06 33.99
CA ALA A 15 31.73 -6.41 32.86
C ALA A 15 32.00 -7.29 31.64
N GLY A 16 31.34 -8.44 31.57
CA GLY A 16 31.28 -9.19 30.31
C GLY A 16 30.72 -8.27 29.22
N PRO A 17 31.18 -8.40 27.95
CA PRO A 17 30.56 -7.65 26.88
C PRO A 17 29.04 -7.95 26.94
N ALA A 18 28.23 -6.92 27.14
CA ALA A 18 26.80 -7.00 26.91
C ALA A 18 26.66 -7.31 25.42
N PHE A 19 26.58 -8.59 25.07
CA PHE A 19 26.15 -9.00 23.74
C PHE A 19 24.76 -8.38 23.58
N GLY A 20 24.67 -7.25 22.91
CA GLY A 20 23.40 -6.66 22.52
C GLY A 20 22.59 -7.78 21.88
N GLN A 21 21.41 -8.06 22.43
CA GLN A 21 20.56 -9.12 21.91
C GLN A 21 20.36 -8.89 20.42
N ALA A 22 20.75 -9.88 19.60
CA ALA A 22 20.71 -9.75 18.15
C ALA A 22 19.29 -9.40 17.70
N TYR A 23 19.13 -8.27 17.02
CA TYR A 23 17.85 -7.88 16.43
C TYR A 23 17.51 -8.81 15.24
N PRO A 24 16.23 -9.25 15.05
CA PRO A 24 15.16 -9.17 16.03
C PRO A 24 15.16 -10.36 17.01
N ASN A 25 14.76 -10.15 18.26
CA ASN A 25 14.64 -11.19 19.28
C ASN A 25 13.20 -11.36 19.83
N LYS A 26 12.25 -10.59 19.30
CA LYS A 26 10.82 -10.64 19.60
C LYS A 26 10.00 -10.35 18.33
N PRO A 27 8.69 -10.66 18.30
CA PRO A 27 7.84 -10.38 17.17
C PRO A 27 7.84 -8.90 16.76
N ILE A 28 7.69 -8.66 15.46
CA ILE A 28 7.65 -7.32 14.84
C ILE A 28 6.19 -6.98 14.55
N GLN A 29 5.72 -5.82 14.99
CA GLN A 29 4.40 -5.30 14.64
C GLN A 29 4.46 -4.67 13.25
N LEU A 30 3.55 -5.08 12.36
CA LEU A 30 3.36 -4.49 11.04
C LEU A 30 2.02 -3.76 10.98
N ILE A 31 2.07 -2.43 11.05
CA ILE A 31 0.90 -1.57 10.94
C ILE A 31 0.41 -1.55 9.49
N VAL A 32 -0.89 -1.86 9.29
CA VAL A 32 -1.57 -1.87 8.00
C VAL A 32 -2.67 -0.80 8.02
N PRO A 33 -2.68 0.18 7.09
CA PRO A 33 -3.54 1.36 7.17
C PRO A 33 -5.01 1.13 6.77
N PHE A 34 -5.39 -0.09 6.42
CA PHE A 34 -6.73 -0.43 5.91
C PHE A 34 -7.27 -1.70 6.57
N ALA A 35 -8.57 -1.92 6.38
CA ALA A 35 -9.26 -3.12 6.87
C ALA A 35 -8.65 -4.40 6.28
N ALA A 36 -8.74 -5.47 7.03
CA ALA A 36 -8.31 -6.81 6.62
C ALA A 36 -9.02 -7.26 5.33
N GLY A 37 -8.30 -8.06 4.53
CA GLY A 37 -8.79 -8.61 3.25
C GLY A 37 -8.64 -7.68 2.05
N GLY A 38 -8.20 -6.41 2.23
CA GLY A 38 -7.87 -5.52 1.12
C GLY A 38 -6.44 -5.74 0.60
N PRO A 39 -6.07 -5.09 -0.53
CA PRO A 39 -4.78 -5.33 -1.22
C PRO A 39 -3.56 -5.14 -0.31
N THR A 40 -3.55 -4.08 0.49
CA THR A 40 -2.44 -3.75 1.39
C THR A 40 -2.31 -4.78 2.51
N ASP A 41 -3.43 -5.28 3.06
CA ASP A 41 -3.44 -6.33 4.09
C ASP A 41 -2.97 -7.68 3.52
N VAL A 42 -3.45 -8.05 2.34
CA VAL A 42 -3.03 -9.29 1.66
C VAL A 42 -1.52 -9.27 1.38
N MET A 43 -0.99 -8.15 0.86
CA MET A 43 0.45 -7.98 0.64
C MET A 43 1.23 -8.04 1.94
N ALA A 44 0.77 -7.36 3.00
CA ALA A 44 1.41 -7.37 4.31
C ALA A 44 1.53 -8.79 4.88
N ARG A 45 0.50 -9.62 4.71
CA ARG A 45 0.51 -11.03 5.16
C ARG A 45 1.46 -11.88 4.34
N ILE A 46 1.40 -11.78 3.00
CA ILE A 46 2.26 -12.57 2.10
C ILE A 46 3.73 -12.23 2.33
N VAL A 47 4.08 -10.93 2.30
CA VAL A 47 5.47 -10.49 2.44
C VAL A 47 5.95 -10.64 3.88
N GLY A 48 5.12 -10.28 4.87
CA GLY A 48 5.46 -10.36 6.29
C GLY A 48 5.71 -11.80 6.76
N GLU A 49 4.91 -12.77 6.30
CA GLU A 49 5.14 -14.20 6.61
C GLU A 49 6.53 -14.65 6.11
N ARG A 50 6.89 -14.30 4.88
CA ARG A 50 8.18 -14.71 4.31
C ARG A 50 9.36 -13.97 4.94
N MET A 51 9.21 -12.66 5.21
CA MET A 51 10.19 -11.89 5.97
C MET A 51 10.40 -12.48 7.37
N GLY A 52 9.33 -12.93 8.00
CA GLY A 52 9.39 -13.57 9.32
C GLY A 52 10.23 -14.84 9.32
N LYS A 53 10.12 -15.67 8.28
CA LYS A 53 10.98 -16.86 8.09
C LYS A 53 12.47 -16.46 7.95
N GLU A 54 12.76 -15.38 7.24
CA GLU A 54 14.11 -14.87 7.05
C GLU A 54 14.74 -14.31 8.34
N LEU A 55 13.93 -13.61 9.13
CA LEU A 55 14.37 -12.94 10.36
C LEU A 55 14.28 -13.82 11.61
N GLY A 56 13.66 -15.00 11.53
CA GLY A 56 13.42 -15.89 12.68
C GLY A 56 12.40 -15.34 13.69
N GLN A 57 11.57 -14.36 13.30
CA GLN A 57 10.56 -13.74 14.16
C GLN A 57 9.25 -13.52 13.39
N GLN A 58 8.11 -13.61 14.08
CA GLN A 58 6.81 -13.40 13.47
C GLN A 58 6.50 -11.92 13.25
N PHE A 59 5.76 -11.62 12.16
CA PHE A 59 5.11 -10.33 11.95
C PHE A 59 3.66 -10.39 12.47
N ILE A 60 3.33 -9.49 13.41
CA ILE A 60 1.97 -9.32 13.94
C ILE A 60 1.30 -8.21 13.14
N ILE A 61 0.26 -8.56 12.38
CA ILE A 61 -0.49 -7.61 11.55
C ILE A 61 -1.44 -6.79 12.44
N ASP A 62 -1.35 -5.47 12.36
CA ASP A 62 -2.19 -4.52 13.07
C ASP A 62 -2.93 -3.60 12.08
N ASN A 63 -4.19 -3.89 11.82
CA ASN A 63 -5.04 -3.11 10.91
C ASN A 63 -5.57 -1.84 11.59
N VAL A 64 -4.91 -0.70 11.36
CA VAL A 64 -5.27 0.62 11.90
C VAL A 64 -5.92 1.45 10.81
N THR A 65 -7.25 1.51 10.79
CA THR A 65 -8.02 2.17 9.73
C THR A 65 -8.37 3.62 10.06
N GLY A 66 -8.64 4.42 9.03
CA GLY A 66 -9.17 5.77 9.14
C GLY A 66 -8.35 6.83 8.41
N ALA A 67 -9.01 7.91 7.99
CA ALA A 67 -8.43 9.04 7.24
C ALA A 67 -7.53 8.56 6.07
N ALA A 68 -8.03 7.63 5.25
CA ALA A 68 -7.30 6.98 4.14
C ALA A 68 -5.89 6.51 4.55
N GLY A 69 -5.72 6.00 5.77
CA GLY A 69 -4.46 5.48 6.30
C GLY A 69 -3.60 6.49 7.05
N SER A 70 -3.97 7.78 7.10
CA SER A 70 -3.18 8.80 7.82
C SER A 70 -3.10 8.52 9.32
N ILE A 71 -4.14 7.91 9.94
CA ILE A 71 -4.12 7.50 11.36
C ILE A 71 -3.03 6.46 11.59
N ALA A 72 -2.93 5.47 10.72
CA ALA A 72 -1.91 4.41 10.80
C ALA A 72 -0.50 4.98 10.65
N MET A 73 -0.26 5.82 9.65
CA MET A 73 1.05 6.45 9.42
C MET A 73 1.45 7.37 10.57
N GLY A 74 0.50 8.12 11.15
CA GLY A 74 0.74 8.92 12.36
C GLY A 74 1.05 8.07 13.60
N LYS A 75 0.43 6.90 13.75
CA LYS A 75 0.79 5.91 14.79
C LYS A 75 2.21 5.42 14.59
N LEU A 76 2.57 5.06 13.35
CA LEU A 76 3.92 4.62 13.00
C LEU A 76 4.96 5.70 13.31
N ALA A 77 4.74 6.95 12.88
CA ALA A 77 5.67 8.05 13.08
C ALA A 77 5.98 8.33 14.56
N ARG A 78 5.04 8.01 15.46
CA ARG A 78 5.20 8.16 16.92
C ARG A 78 5.67 6.90 17.64
N SER A 79 5.90 5.80 16.92
CA SER A 79 6.38 4.54 17.51
C SER A 79 7.88 4.64 17.87
N THR A 80 8.33 3.77 18.77
CA THR A 80 9.74 3.69 19.14
C THR A 80 10.58 3.27 17.93
N PRO A 81 11.69 3.97 17.63
CA PRO A 81 12.52 3.69 16.44
C PRO A 81 13.50 2.54 16.68
N ASP A 82 13.01 1.40 17.19
CA ASP A 82 13.79 0.20 17.53
C ASP A 82 13.63 -0.95 16.52
N GLY A 83 12.87 -0.71 15.44
CA GLY A 83 12.60 -1.69 14.38
C GLY A 83 11.51 -2.72 14.70
N TYR A 84 10.93 -2.72 15.90
CA TYR A 84 9.86 -3.66 16.29
C TYR A 84 8.46 -3.17 15.93
N THR A 85 8.33 -1.94 15.48
CA THR A 85 7.11 -1.42 14.85
C THR A 85 7.48 -0.84 13.50
N ILE A 86 6.98 -1.46 12.44
CA ILE A 86 7.10 -0.95 11.07
C ILE A 86 5.70 -0.82 10.46
N GLY A 87 5.59 -0.14 9.34
CA GLY A 87 4.32 0.03 8.64
C GLY A 87 4.43 -0.28 7.17
N ILE A 88 3.36 -0.80 6.61
CA ILE A 88 3.15 -0.84 5.16
C ILE A 88 2.28 0.34 4.77
N GLY A 89 2.57 0.93 3.62
CA GLY A 89 1.78 2.01 3.05
C GLY A 89 1.84 1.94 1.52
N HIS A 90 1.35 2.98 0.87
CA HIS A 90 1.32 3.06 -0.59
C HIS A 90 1.30 4.53 -1.07
N LEU A 91 1.29 4.76 -2.39
CA LEU A 91 1.20 6.07 -3.03
C LEU A 91 0.21 7.02 -2.33
N GLY A 92 -1.00 6.56 -2.03
CA GLY A 92 -2.03 7.38 -1.35
C GLY A 92 -1.60 7.79 0.05
N THR A 93 -1.30 6.82 0.91
CA THR A 93 -1.00 7.03 2.34
C THR A 93 0.28 7.81 2.59
N ASN A 94 1.32 7.60 1.76
CA ASN A 94 2.68 8.10 2.00
C ASN A 94 3.13 9.20 1.03
N VAL A 95 2.26 9.60 0.09
CA VAL A 95 2.51 10.71 -0.85
C VAL A 95 1.31 11.62 -0.93
N VAL A 96 0.17 11.10 -1.44
CA VAL A 96 -1.01 11.91 -1.77
C VAL A 96 -1.63 12.56 -0.52
N ASN A 97 -1.71 11.82 0.58
CA ASN A 97 -2.25 12.34 1.84
C ASN A 97 -1.49 13.57 2.36
N GLY A 98 -0.17 13.66 2.13
CA GLY A 98 0.63 14.84 2.47
C GLY A 98 0.24 16.11 1.69
N ALA A 99 -0.40 15.96 0.53
CA ALA A 99 -0.90 17.09 -0.26
C ALA A 99 -2.39 17.38 -0.02
N ILE A 100 -3.17 16.39 0.43
CA ILE A 100 -4.63 16.48 0.62
C ILE A 100 -5.01 16.95 2.04
N TYR A 101 -4.42 16.33 3.07
CA TYR A 101 -4.75 16.62 4.47
C TYR A 101 -3.98 17.84 4.98
N LYS A 102 -4.70 18.90 5.38
CA LYS A 102 -4.09 20.16 5.87
C LYS A 102 -3.49 20.03 7.29
N ASN A 103 -4.05 19.14 8.10
CA ASN A 103 -3.78 19.04 9.54
C ASN A 103 -3.08 17.74 9.93
N LEU A 104 -2.18 17.20 9.07
CA LEU A 104 -1.32 16.08 9.47
C LEU A 104 -0.37 16.56 10.59
N THR A 105 -0.34 15.82 11.69
CA THR A 105 0.52 16.08 12.85
C THR A 105 1.92 15.46 12.71
N PHE A 106 2.29 15.01 11.51
CA PHE A 106 3.56 14.37 11.17
C PHE A 106 3.86 14.61 9.68
N ASP A 107 5.14 14.50 9.33
CA ASP A 107 5.63 14.66 7.97
C ASP A 107 5.89 13.27 7.35
N LEU A 108 5.20 12.94 6.25
CA LEU A 108 5.30 11.65 5.56
C LEU A 108 6.70 11.38 4.97
N ILE A 109 7.47 12.43 4.68
CA ILE A 109 8.81 12.32 4.08
C ILE A 109 9.90 12.35 5.15
N ASN A 110 9.71 13.16 6.20
CA ASN A 110 10.76 13.44 7.17
C ASN A 110 10.63 12.68 8.50
N ASP A 111 9.44 12.14 8.83
CA ASP A 111 9.21 11.41 10.09
C ASP A 111 9.13 9.88 9.89
N LEU A 112 9.21 9.42 8.64
CA LEU A 112 9.23 8.01 8.27
C LEU A 112 10.48 7.70 7.45
N VAL A 113 11.11 6.55 7.74
CA VAL A 113 12.29 6.07 7.01
C VAL A 113 11.86 4.94 6.08
N PRO A 114 12.05 5.05 4.76
CA PRO A 114 11.79 3.97 3.81
C PRO A 114 12.66 2.75 4.10
N ILE A 115 12.04 1.56 4.11
CA ILE A 115 12.72 0.26 4.26
C ILE A 115 12.88 -0.41 2.90
N ALA A 116 11.77 -0.60 2.18
CA ALA A 116 11.77 -1.27 0.89
C ALA A 116 10.56 -0.86 0.05
N LEU A 117 10.79 -0.63 -1.25
CA LEU A 117 9.72 -0.58 -2.23
C LEU A 117 9.14 -2.00 -2.40
N LEU A 118 7.83 -2.10 -2.37
CA LEU A 118 7.06 -3.32 -2.57
C LEU A 118 6.33 -3.29 -3.93
N PRO A 119 5.70 -4.40 -4.35
CA PRO A 119 4.99 -4.48 -5.62
C PRO A 119 3.97 -3.38 -5.85
N SER A 120 3.79 -3.02 -7.10
CA SER A 120 2.74 -2.11 -7.56
C SER A 120 1.55 -2.87 -8.11
N ASN A 121 0.37 -2.26 -7.98
CA ASN A 121 -0.88 -2.78 -8.49
C ASN A 121 -1.43 -1.81 -9.54
N PRO A 122 -1.58 -2.19 -10.81
CA PRO A 122 -2.47 -1.47 -11.70
C PRO A 122 -3.91 -1.58 -11.21
N LEU A 123 -4.75 -0.64 -11.58
CA LEU A 123 -6.15 -0.66 -11.19
C LEU A 123 -6.99 -1.30 -12.29
N LEU A 124 -8.07 -1.94 -11.90
CA LEU A 124 -9.13 -2.43 -12.78
C LEU A 124 -10.35 -1.52 -12.68
N VAL A 125 -10.94 -1.20 -13.80
CA VAL A 125 -12.29 -0.65 -13.88
C VAL A 125 -13.26 -1.81 -13.76
N VAL A 126 -13.94 -1.93 -12.63
CA VAL A 126 -14.84 -3.05 -12.34
C VAL A 126 -16.23 -2.60 -11.94
N THR A 127 -17.25 -3.38 -12.29
CA THR A 127 -18.63 -3.13 -11.90
C THR A 127 -19.30 -4.37 -11.33
N SER A 128 -20.41 -4.12 -10.61
CA SER A 128 -21.40 -5.16 -10.36
C SER A 128 -21.89 -5.75 -11.68
N ASN A 129 -22.25 -7.05 -11.67
CA ASN A 129 -22.80 -7.74 -12.85
C ASN A 129 -24.17 -7.18 -13.30
N GLN A 130 -24.82 -6.37 -12.47
CA GLN A 130 -26.11 -5.75 -12.81
C GLN A 130 -25.97 -4.49 -13.68
N VAL A 131 -24.76 -3.93 -13.84
CA VAL A 131 -24.53 -2.81 -14.75
C VAL A 131 -24.64 -3.30 -16.20
N PRO A 132 -25.58 -2.71 -17.00
CA PRO A 132 -25.91 -3.21 -18.33
C PRO A 132 -24.97 -2.68 -19.41
N ALA A 133 -23.65 -2.77 -19.20
CA ALA A 133 -22.64 -2.36 -20.14
C ALA A 133 -21.78 -3.58 -20.54
N LYS A 134 -21.41 -3.70 -21.81
CA LYS A 134 -20.63 -4.82 -22.37
C LYS A 134 -19.15 -4.48 -22.51
N ASP A 135 -18.84 -3.22 -22.73
CA ASP A 135 -17.50 -2.69 -22.89
C ASP A 135 -17.31 -1.34 -22.18
N MET A 136 -16.10 -0.81 -22.23
CA MET A 136 -15.75 0.46 -21.57
C MET A 136 -16.51 1.66 -22.14
N LYS A 137 -16.84 1.67 -23.44
CA LYS A 137 -17.58 2.77 -24.07
C LYS A 137 -19.04 2.79 -23.61
N GLU A 138 -19.68 1.61 -23.60
CA GLU A 138 -21.04 1.48 -23.07
C GLU A 138 -21.08 1.81 -21.58
N LEU A 139 -20.04 1.41 -20.80
CA LEU A 139 -19.94 1.77 -19.37
C LEU A 139 -19.88 3.28 -19.19
N VAL A 140 -19.02 3.98 -19.91
CA VAL A 140 -18.90 5.45 -19.82
C VAL A 140 -20.22 6.14 -20.21
N ALA A 141 -20.88 5.66 -21.27
CA ALA A 141 -22.19 6.18 -21.66
C ALA A 141 -23.25 5.96 -20.57
N TYR A 142 -23.29 4.76 -19.99
CA TYR A 142 -24.19 4.42 -18.87
C TYR A 142 -23.94 5.31 -17.65
N LEU A 143 -22.70 5.50 -17.25
CA LEU A 143 -22.34 6.34 -16.10
C LEU A 143 -22.75 7.80 -16.31
N LYS A 144 -22.57 8.36 -17.53
CA LYS A 144 -23.01 9.71 -17.87
C LYS A 144 -24.54 9.88 -17.81
N ALA A 145 -25.26 8.87 -18.26
CA ALA A 145 -26.72 8.89 -18.26
C ALA A 145 -27.36 8.65 -16.86
N ASN A 146 -26.60 8.08 -15.91
CA ASN A 146 -27.10 7.67 -14.60
C ASN A 146 -26.25 8.19 -13.43
N ALA A 147 -25.57 9.33 -13.60
CA ALA A 147 -24.62 9.85 -12.61
C ALA A 147 -25.21 10.05 -11.21
N ASP A 148 -26.50 10.36 -11.11
CA ASP A 148 -27.29 10.54 -9.88
C ASP A 148 -27.75 9.22 -9.24
N LYS A 149 -27.67 8.09 -9.95
CA LYS A 149 -28.13 6.76 -9.51
C LYS A 149 -26.98 5.78 -9.28
N VAL A 150 -25.78 6.10 -9.74
CA VAL A 150 -24.60 5.25 -9.61
C VAL A 150 -23.80 5.67 -8.40
N SER A 151 -23.39 4.69 -7.60
CA SER A 151 -22.45 4.86 -6.50
C SER A 151 -21.18 4.06 -6.76
N GLY A 152 -20.02 4.66 -6.47
CA GLY A 152 -18.72 4.01 -6.58
C GLY A 152 -18.00 3.92 -5.25
N GLY A 153 -17.39 2.76 -4.95
CA GLY A 153 -16.68 2.51 -3.70
C GLY A 153 -15.23 2.97 -3.72
N THR A 154 -14.77 3.58 -2.61
CA THR A 154 -13.36 3.91 -2.39
C THR A 154 -12.94 3.55 -0.96
N ALA A 155 -11.62 3.42 -0.73
CA ALA A 155 -11.06 3.24 0.62
C ALA A 155 -10.90 4.60 1.37
N GLY A 156 -11.70 5.60 1.01
CA GLY A 156 -11.65 6.96 1.54
C GLY A 156 -10.88 7.92 0.64
N MET A 157 -11.09 9.23 0.87
CA MET A 157 -10.44 10.31 0.11
C MET A 157 -8.93 10.30 0.32
N GLY A 158 -8.13 10.28 -0.76
CA GLY A 158 -6.67 10.16 -0.71
C GLY A 158 -6.16 8.72 -0.80
N SER A 159 -7.05 7.71 -0.74
CA SER A 159 -6.66 6.31 -0.95
C SER A 159 -6.28 6.02 -2.41
N GLY A 160 -5.63 4.86 -2.64
CA GLY A 160 -5.28 4.43 -4.00
C GLY A 160 -6.49 4.32 -4.94
N SER A 161 -7.62 3.78 -4.47
CA SER A 161 -8.85 3.71 -5.25
C SER A 161 -9.44 5.09 -5.55
N HIS A 162 -9.33 6.05 -4.62
CA HIS A 162 -9.77 7.43 -4.88
C HIS A 162 -8.93 8.10 -5.97
N ILE A 163 -7.60 7.92 -5.94
CA ILE A 163 -6.70 8.40 -7.00
C ILE A 163 -7.11 7.83 -8.36
N GLY A 164 -7.41 6.52 -8.39
CA GLY A 164 -7.92 5.85 -9.59
C GLY A 164 -9.22 6.45 -10.09
N VAL A 165 -10.18 6.75 -9.19
CA VAL A 165 -11.45 7.40 -9.56
C VAL A 165 -11.22 8.80 -10.12
N LEU A 166 -10.33 9.61 -9.52
CA LEU A 166 -10.02 10.95 -10.06
C LEU A 166 -9.46 10.89 -11.48
N ALA A 167 -8.51 9.96 -11.73
CA ALA A 167 -7.97 9.74 -13.06
C ALA A 167 -9.04 9.24 -14.05
N PHE A 168 -9.94 8.38 -13.58
CA PHE A 168 -11.06 7.88 -14.37
C PHE A 168 -12.05 8.99 -14.72
N PHE A 169 -12.41 9.86 -13.78
CA PHE A 169 -13.28 11.01 -14.03
C PHE A 169 -12.66 11.98 -15.04
N ASP A 170 -11.40 12.32 -14.86
CA ASP A 170 -10.68 13.21 -15.79
C ASP A 170 -10.60 12.62 -17.20
N GLY A 171 -10.23 11.33 -17.31
CA GLY A 171 -10.06 10.66 -18.61
C GLY A 171 -11.35 10.31 -19.34
N THR A 172 -12.50 10.21 -18.65
CA THR A 172 -13.79 9.81 -19.25
C THR A 172 -14.83 10.93 -19.29
N GLY A 173 -14.62 11.99 -18.51
CA GLY A 173 -15.63 13.03 -18.28
C GLY A 173 -16.89 12.50 -17.61
N THR A 174 -16.77 11.43 -16.79
CA THR A 174 -17.84 10.90 -15.96
C THR A 174 -17.79 11.48 -14.56
N ASN A 175 -18.88 11.33 -13.83
CA ASN A 175 -18.99 11.64 -12.41
C ASN A 175 -20.05 10.72 -11.80
N TYR A 176 -19.91 10.35 -10.54
CA TYR A 176 -20.89 9.59 -9.75
C TYR A 176 -20.62 9.76 -8.26
N GLN A 177 -21.59 9.39 -7.42
CA GLN A 177 -21.43 9.48 -5.97
C GLN A 177 -20.35 8.52 -5.45
N LEU A 178 -19.47 9.02 -4.56
CA LEU A 178 -18.45 8.19 -3.91
C LEU A 178 -18.88 7.78 -2.51
N VAL A 179 -18.77 6.47 -2.23
CA VAL A 179 -19.02 5.86 -0.93
C VAL A 179 -17.68 5.46 -0.32
N PRO A 180 -17.27 6.11 0.78
CA PRO A 180 -16.01 5.80 1.44
C PRO A 180 -16.13 4.58 2.35
N TYR A 181 -15.20 3.65 2.22
CA TYR A 181 -15.03 2.46 3.09
C TYR A 181 -13.73 2.54 3.89
N ARG A 182 -13.57 1.69 4.89
CA ARG A 182 -12.32 1.56 5.66
C ARG A 182 -11.23 0.76 4.93
N GLY A 183 -11.45 0.43 3.65
CA GLY A 183 -10.59 -0.33 2.76
C GLY A 183 -11.39 -0.86 1.57
N THR A 184 -10.74 -1.29 0.48
CA THR A 184 -11.44 -1.82 -0.71
C THR A 184 -11.92 -3.26 -0.54
N GLY A 185 -11.42 -4.00 0.45
CA GLY A 185 -11.95 -5.33 0.80
C GLY A 185 -13.46 -5.31 1.12
N PRO A 186 -13.92 -4.53 2.10
CA PRO A 186 -15.35 -4.35 2.35
C PRO A 186 -16.13 -3.78 1.14
N ALA A 187 -15.53 -2.82 0.40
CA ALA A 187 -16.19 -2.21 -0.76
C ALA A 187 -16.50 -3.22 -1.87
N VAL A 188 -15.59 -4.17 -2.14
CA VAL A 188 -15.81 -5.18 -3.18
C VAL A 188 -16.95 -6.15 -2.81
N GLN A 189 -17.20 -6.40 -1.53
CA GLN A 189 -18.35 -7.20 -1.11
C GLN A 189 -19.67 -6.48 -1.44
N ASP A 190 -19.73 -5.16 -1.21
CA ASP A 190 -20.87 -4.34 -1.56
C ASP A 190 -21.03 -4.18 -3.09
N LEU A 191 -19.93 -4.19 -3.85
CA LEU A 191 -19.97 -4.25 -5.32
C LEU A 191 -20.59 -5.57 -5.81
N ILE A 192 -20.18 -6.72 -5.23
CA ILE A 192 -20.73 -8.03 -5.54
C ILE A 192 -22.23 -8.07 -5.21
N ALA A 193 -22.63 -7.48 -4.10
CA ALA A 193 -24.03 -7.38 -3.65
C ALA A 193 -24.83 -6.29 -4.38
N ASN A 194 -24.21 -5.53 -5.31
CA ASN A 194 -24.80 -4.41 -6.03
C ASN A 194 -25.30 -3.25 -5.12
N GLN A 195 -24.71 -3.10 -3.92
CA GLN A 195 -24.96 -1.93 -3.07
C GLN A 195 -24.24 -0.70 -3.63
N ILE A 196 -23.13 -0.91 -4.32
CA ILE A 196 -22.44 0.05 -5.18
C ILE A 196 -22.27 -0.55 -6.57
N GLN A 197 -22.15 0.27 -7.61
CA GLN A 197 -22.17 -0.20 -8.99
C GLN A 197 -20.80 -0.26 -9.65
N ILE A 198 -19.83 0.53 -9.19
CA ILE A 198 -18.50 0.64 -9.81
C ILE A 198 -17.40 0.80 -8.78
N MET A 199 -16.22 0.28 -9.11
CA MET A 199 -14.97 0.59 -8.43
C MET A 199 -13.83 0.74 -9.44
N ILE A 200 -12.88 1.62 -9.11
CA ILE A 200 -11.55 1.66 -9.73
C ILE A 200 -10.61 1.11 -8.67
N ASP A 201 -10.30 -0.16 -8.78
CA ASP A 201 -9.74 -0.92 -7.67
C ASP A 201 -8.46 -1.67 -8.06
N GLN A 202 -7.59 -1.90 -7.09
CA GLN A 202 -6.33 -2.63 -7.31
C GLN A 202 -6.59 -4.05 -7.82
N SER A 203 -5.83 -4.47 -8.85
CA SER A 203 -5.97 -5.80 -9.47
C SER A 203 -5.93 -6.93 -8.45
N SER A 204 -5.06 -6.85 -7.45
CA SER A 204 -4.93 -7.88 -6.41
C SER A 204 -6.18 -8.09 -5.56
N ASN A 205 -7.07 -7.10 -5.45
CA ASN A 205 -8.35 -7.23 -4.74
C ASN A 205 -9.46 -7.71 -5.68
N SER A 206 -9.58 -7.12 -6.87
CA SER A 206 -10.71 -7.37 -7.78
C SER A 206 -10.52 -8.59 -8.68
N LEU A 207 -9.30 -8.91 -9.11
CA LEU A 207 -9.05 -9.97 -10.09
C LEU A 207 -9.55 -11.36 -9.66
N PRO A 208 -9.41 -11.81 -8.40
CA PRO A 208 -10.00 -13.06 -7.95
C PRO A 208 -11.53 -13.11 -8.12
N HIS A 209 -12.22 -12.00 -7.89
CA HIS A 209 -13.68 -11.89 -8.04
C HIS A 209 -14.11 -11.82 -9.51
N VAL A 210 -13.31 -11.18 -10.37
CA VAL A 210 -13.52 -11.18 -11.84
C VAL A 210 -13.38 -12.60 -12.38
N ARG A 211 -12.32 -13.33 -12.02
CA ARG A 211 -12.11 -14.74 -12.42
C ARG A 211 -13.23 -15.66 -11.93
N ALA A 212 -13.80 -15.38 -10.76
CA ALA A 212 -14.94 -16.11 -10.22
C ALA A 212 -16.28 -15.67 -10.82
N GLY A 213 -16.31 -14.74 -11.78
CA GLY A 213 -17.53 -14.23 -12.42
C GLY A 213 -18.45 -13.43 -11.50
N LYS A 214 -17.98 -13.00 -10.32
CA LYS A 214 -18.78 -12.26 -9.33
C LYS A 214 -18.92 -10.77 -9.65
N ILE A 215 -17.97 -10.21 -10.37
CA ILE A 215 -17.94 -8.82 -10.86
C ILE A 215 -17.39 -8.83 -12.28
N ARG A 216 -17.61 -7.73 -13.02
CA ARG A 216 -17.13 -7.57 -14.39
C ARG A 216 -16.00 -6.55 -14.44
N ALA A 217 -14.91 -6.87 -15.17
CA ALA A 217 -13.83 -5.94 -15.50
C ALA A 217 -13.98 -5.43 -16.93
N TYR A 218 -13.63 -4.16 -17.15
CA TYR A 218 -13.70 -3.48 -18.45
C TYR A 218 -12.35 -3.07 -18.99
N ALA A 219 -11.43 -2.65 -18.13
CA ALA A 219 -10.09 -2.24 -18.52
C ALA A 219 -9.12 -2.28 -17.34
N VAL A 220 -7.83 -2.33 -17.65
CA VAL A 220 -6.73 -2.13 -16.70
C VAL A 220 -6.06 -0.77 -16.95
N THR A 221 -5.74 -0.03 -15.87
CA THR A 221 -5.11 1.30 -15.93
C THR A 221 -3.59 1.24 -16.10
N ALA A 222 -3.09 0.38 -16.96
CA ALA A 222 -1.67 0.17 -17.23
C ALA A 222 -1.36 0.39 -18.71
N LYS A 223 -0.08 0.63 -19.02
CA LYS A 223 0.40 0.75 -20.42
C LYS A 223 0.26 -0.53 -21.23
N GLN A 224 0.31 -1.68 -20.53
CA GLN A 224 0.20 -3.00 -21.13
C GLN A 224 -0.85 -3.80 -20.36
N ARG A 225 -1.44 -4.79 -21.04
CA ARG A 225 -2.35 -5.72 -20.39
C ARG A 225 -1.66 -6.45 -19.25
N ASN A 226 -2.41 -6.72 -18.20
CA ASN A 226 -1.91 -7.47 -17.06
C ASN A 226 -1.69 -8.95 -17.47
N ALA A 227 -0.49 -9.48 -17.24
CA ALA A 227 -0.15 -10.86 -17.58
C ALA A 227 -1.05 -11.89 -16.87
N ALA A 228 -1.55 -11.56 -15.68
CA ALA A 228 -2.50 -12.39 -14.95
C ALA A 228 -3.94 -12.34 -15.51
N ALA A 229 -4.25 -11.40 -16.42
CA ALA A 229 -5.56 -11.22 -17.05
C ALA A 229 -5.41 -10.65 -18.48
N PRO A 230 -4.82 -11.39 -19.40
CA PRO A 230 -4.49 -10.89 -20.75
C PRO A 230 -5.72 -10.55 -21.60
N ASP A 231 -6.88 -11.06 -21.22
CA ASP A 231 -8.16 -10.79 -21.91
C ASP A 231 -8.75 -9.41 -21.55
N ILE A 232 -8.30 -8.79 -20.44
CA ILE A 232 -8.75 -7.47 -20.04
C ILE A 232 -7.91 -6.42 -20.80
N PRO A 233 -8.53 -5.57 -21.65
CA PRO A 233 -7.81 -4.54 -22.40
C PRO A 233 -7.25 -3.46 -21.46
N THR A 234 -6.26 -2.72 -21.92
CA THR A 234 -5.86 -1.47 -21.28
C THR A 234 -6.93 -0.39 -21.51
N THR A 235 -6.94 0.64 -20.66
CA THR A 235 -7.82 1.80 -20.86
C THR A 235 -7.56 2.47 -22.21
N ALA A 236 -6.30 2.51 -22.67
CA ALA A 236 -5.93 3.04 -24.00
C ALA A 236 -6.52 2.20 -25.14
N GLU A 237 -6.41 0.85 -25.08
CA GLU A 237 -7.02 -0.07 -26.07
C GLU A 237 -8.55 0.04 -26.06
N ALA A 238 -9.15 0.32 -24.90
CA ALA A 238 -10.58 0.54 -24.75
C ALA A 238 -11.08 1.92 -25.23
N GLY A 239 -10.15 2.79 -25.72
CA GLY A 239 -10.46 4.10 -26.29
C GLY A 239 -10.36 5.27 -25.31
N PHE A 240 -9.74 5.07 -24.14
CA PHE A 240 -9.53 6.09 -23.10
C PHE A 240 -8.04 6.19 -22.74
N PRO A 241 -7.20 6.75 -23.64
CA PRO A 241 -5.78 6.94 -23.37
C PRO A 241 -5.58 7.98 -22.24
N GLY A 242 -4.48 7.84 -21.50
CA GLY A 242 -4.14 8.77 -20.42
C GLY A 242 -4.63 8.36 -19.01
N ILE A 243 -5.47 7.34 -18.91
CA ILE A 243 -5.85 6.77 -17.60
C ILE A 243 -4.81 5.71 -17.21
N GLU A 244 -3.64 6.16 -16.76
CA GLU A 244 -2.53 5.31 -16.34
C GLU A 244 -2.23 5.54 -14.87
N VAL A 245 -2.66 4.61 -14.01
CA VAL A 245 -2.45 4.68 -12.57
C VAL A 245 -2.08 3.29 -12.04
N ALA A 246 -0.97 3.20 -11.34
CA ALA A 246 -0.60 2.04 -10.54
C ALA A 246 -0.31 2.46 -9.10
N ILE A 247 -0.77 1.67 -8.15
CA ILE A 247 -0.56 1.93 -6.73
C ILE A 247 0.60 1.09 -6.24
N TRP A 248 1.77 1.69 -6.11
CA TRP A 248 2.93 1.06 -5.51
C TRP A 248 2.82 1.05 -3.99
N HIS A 249 3.36 0.00 -3.36
CA HIS A 249 3.43 -0.16 -1.90
C HIS A 249 4.87 -0.03 -1.41
N GLY A 250 5.03 0.08 -0.11
CA GLY A 250 6.33 0.09 0.54
C GLY A 250 6.25 -0.20 2.02
N LEU A 251 7.41 -0.43 2.61
CA LEU A 251 7.61 -0.56 4.05
C LEU A 251 8.36 0.66 4.59
N TRP A 252 7.94 1.12 5.78
CA TRP A 252 8.57 2.22 6.50
C TRP A 252 8.77 1.90 7.96
N ALA A 253 9.78 2.53 8.55
CA ALA A 253 10.03 2.59 9.98
C ALA A 253 9.88 4.03 10.50
N PRO A 254 9.74 4.25 11.82
CA PRO A 254 9.82 5.59 12.41
C PRO A 254 11.19 6.23 12.17
N LYS A 255 11.22 7.56 12.12
CA LYS A 255 12.46 8.34 12.07
C LYS A 255 13.37 7.99 13.26
N GLY A 256 14.67 7.87 12.99
CA GLY A 256 15.66 7.52 13.99
C GLY A 256 15.88 6.02 14.17
N THR A 257 15.17 5.16 13.45
CA THR A 257 15.47 3.72 13.41
C THR A 257 16.90 3.52 12.89
N PRO A 258 17.77 2.77 13.61
CA PRO A 258 19.17 2.53 13.22
C PRO A 258 19.31 1.93 11.82
N ARG A 259 20.35 2.37 11.10
CA ARG A 259 20.55 1.96 9.70
C ARG A 259 20.75 0.47 9.54
N ASP A 260 21.45 -0.18 10.43
CA ASP A 260 21.65 -1.64 10.44
C ASP A 260 20.34 -2.43 10.59
N ILE A 261 19.38 -1.89 11.36
CA ILE A 261 18.03 -2.44 11.47
C ILE A 261 17.28 -2.25 10.14
N ILE A 262 17.34 -1.06 9.55
CA ILE A 262 16.72 -0.78 8.23
C ILE A 262 17.29 -1.73 7.18
N ASP A 263 18.61 -1.89 7.11
CA ASP A 263 19.28 -2.75 6.13
C ASP A 263 18.90 -4.23 6.33
N ARG A 264 18.75 -4.68 7.59
CA ARG A 264 18.31 -6.04 7.89
C ARG A 264 16.86 -6.30 7.49
N LEU A 265 15.96 -5.34 7.76
CA LEU A 265 14.55 -5.40 7.31
C LEU A 265 14.44 -5.36 5.79
N ASN A 266 15.25 -4.51 5.13
CA ASN A 266 15.32 -4.45 3.67
C ASN A 266 15.79 -5.77 3.07
N ALA A 267 16.88 -6.36 3.60
CA ALA A 267 17.38 -7.65 3.13
C ALA A 267 16.30 -8.75 3.21
N ALA A 268 15.52 -8.78 4.31
CA ALA A 268 14.42 -9.71 4.46
C ALA A 268 13.28 -9.47 3.44
N ALA A 269 12.94 -8.19 3.15
CA ALA A 269 11.95 -7.85 2.14
C ALA A 269 12.42 -8.23 0.73
N VAL A 270 13.68 -7.98 0.41
CA VAL A 270 14.31 -8.40 -0.88
C VAL A 270 14.30 -9.92 -1.01
N ALA A 271 14.68 -10.65 0.05
CA ALA A 271 14.62 -12.12 0.05
C ALA A 271 13.19 -12.63 -0.15
N ALA A 272 12.20 -12.01 0.52
CA ALA A 272 10.80 -12.36 0.34
C ALA A 272 10.32 -12.19 -1.10
N LEU A 273 10.68 -11.09 -1.77
CA LEU A 273 10.27 -10.83 -3.15
C LEU A 273 11.15 -11.54 -4.21
N LYS A 274 12.26 -12.14 -3.82
CA LYS A 274 13.05 -13.08 -4.67
C LYS A 274 12.52 -14.51 -4.60
N ASP A 275 11.79 -14.88 -3.57
CA ASP A 275 11.24 -16.22 -3.40
C ASP A 275 10.26 -16.54 -4.54
N PRO A 276 10.46 -17.64 -5.30
CA PRO A 276 9.65 -17.94 -6.48
C PRO A 276 8.17 -18.16 -6.15
N GLU A 277 7.86 -18.74 -4.99
CA GLU A 277 6.47 -18.98 -4.56
C GLU A 277 5.75 -17.65 -4.25
N ILE A 278 6.44 -16.75 -3.54
CA ILE A 278 5.91 -15.42 -3.22
C ILE A 278 5.74 -14.60 -4.50
N ARG A 279 6.74 -14.60 -5.39
CA ARG A 279 6.63 -13.93 -6.69
C ARG A 279 5.42 -14.40 -7.45
N LYS A 280 5.28 -15.72 -7.60
CA LYS A 280 4.14 -16.29 -8.32
C LYS A 280 2.80 -15.88 -7.70
N LYS A 281 2.67 -15.91 -6.37
CA LYS A 281 1.44 -15.47 -5.69
C LYS A 281 1.10 -14.01 -6.01
N LEU A 282 2.10 -13.13 -6.00
CA LEU A 282 1.91 -11.70 -6.26
C LEU A 282 1.62 -11.43 -7.74
N GLU A 283 2.34 -12.08 -8.64
CA GLU A 283 2.13 -12.00 -10.10
C GLU A 283 0.74 -12.54 -10.51
N ASP A 284 0.29 -13.66 -9.92
CA ASP A 284 -1.05 -14.20 -10.13
C ASP A 284 -2.17 -13.25 -9.66
N LEU A 285 -1.86 -12.36 -8.72
CA LEU A 285 -2.75 -11.27 -8.29
C LEU A 285 -2.62 -10.01 -9.17
N GLY A 286 -1.84 -10.08 -10.23
CA GLY A 286 -1.66 -8.98 -11.18
C GLY A 286 -0.78 -7.85 -10.67
N GLN A 287 0.20 -8.16 -9.82
CA GLN A 287 1.12 -7.17 -9.26
C GLN A 287 2.46 -7.17 -10.02
N ASP A 288 3.03 -5.97 -10.19
CA ASP A 288 4.36 -5.78 -10.78
C ASP A 288 5.40 -5.71 -9.67
N ILE A 289 6.40 -6.59 -9.71
CA ILE A 289 7.42 -6.70 -8.68
C ILE A 289 8.62 -5.82 -9.03
N PRO A 290 9.06 -4.91 -8.12
CA PRO A 290 10.21 -4.04 -8.38
C PRO A 290 11.52 -4.84 -8.48
N THR A 291 12.50 -4.27 -9.16
CA THR A 291 13.86 -4.82 -9.20
C THR A 291 14.55 -4.69 -7.84
N PRO A 292 15.53 -5.54 -7.52
CA PRO A 292 16.28 -5.44 -6.26
C PRO A 292 16.94 -4.06 -6.01
N GLN A 293 17.32 -3.35 -7.07
CA GLN A 293 17.87 -1.99 -6.99
C GLN A 293 16.81 -0.98 -6.56
N GLN A 294 15.61 -1.07 -7.11
CA GLN A 294 14.48 -0.19 -6.74
C GLN A 294 14.02 -0.42 -5.30
N MET A 295 14.22 -1.62 -4.77
CA MET A 295 13.85 -1.98 -3.40
C MET A 295 14.79 -1.41 -2.34
N GLN A 296 15.98 -0.91 -2.70
CA GLN A 296 16.95 -0.39 -1.73
C GLN A 296 16.38 0.85 -1.00
N PRO A 297 16.65 1.03 0.31
CA PRO A 297 16.08 2.12 1.10
C PRO A 297 16.31 3.50 0.49
N ASP A 298 17.52 3.78 0.02
CA ASP A 298 17.88 5.09 -0.55
C ASP A 298 17.24 5.31 -1.93
N ALA A 299 17.14 4.25 -2.76
CA ALA A 299 16.42 4.31 -4.03
C ALA A 299 14.93 4.51 -3.83
N PHE A 300 14.35 3.85 -2.84
CA PHE A 300 12.94 4.01 -2.48
C PHE A 300 12.66 5.41 -1.91
N ALA A 301 13.55 5.96 -1.07
CA ALA A 301 13.44 7.33 -0.58
C ALA A 301 13.45 8.36 -1.72
N ALA A 302 14.34 8.19 -2.70
CA ALA A 302 14.40 9.03 -3.89
C ALA A 302 13.13 8.92 -4.74
N TYR A 303 12.63 7.69 -4.92
CA TYR A 303 11.38 7.42 -5.65
C TYR A 303 10.17 8.08 -4.98
N GLN A 304 10.01 7.94 -3.66
CA GLN A 304 8.93 8.57 -2.89
C GLN A 304 8.94 10.11 -3.05
N LYS A 305 10.12 10.73 -2.97
CA LYS A 305 10.27 12.19 -3.16
C LYS A 305 9.89 12.62 -4.58
N ALA A 306 10.30 11.85 -5.59
CA ALA A 306 9.94 12.11 -6.99
C ALA A 306 8.42 11.98 -7.21
N GLU A 307 7.80 10.97 -6.63
CA GLU A 307 6.35 10.79 -6.68
C GLU A 307 5.62 11.95 -5.96
N PHE A 308 6.10 12.42 -4.82
CA PHE A 308 5.52 13.58 -4.15
C PHE A 308 5.60 14.85 -5.03
N ALA A 309 6.74 15.11 -5.65
CA ALA A 309 6.93 16.23 -6.56
C ALA A 309 6.01 16.15 -7.80
N LYS A 310 5.75 14.93 -8.31
CA LYS A 310 4.83 14.66 -9.42
C LYS A 310 3.37 14.88 -9.04
N TRP A 311 2.93 14.33 -7.91
CA TRP A 311 1.51 14.30 -7.54
C TRP A 311 1.03 15.61 -6.90
N LYS A 312 1.88 16.31 -6.15
CA LYS A 312 1.49 17.55 -5.47
C LYS A 312 0.84 18.59 -6.40
N PRO A 313 1.42 18.98 -7.53
CA PRO A 313 0.79 19.96 -8.43
C PRO A 313 -0.51 19.45 -9.07
N ILE A 314 -0.63 18.15 -9.32
CA ILE A 314 -1.86 17.54 -9.85
C ILE A 314 -3.00 17.67 -8.82
N ILE A 315 -2.72 17.36 -7.56
CA ILE A 315 -3.67 17.44 -6.46
C ILE A 315 -4.05 18.90 -6.17
N ASP A 316 -3.08 19.80 -6.15
CA ASP A 316 -3.33 21.22 -5.91
C ASP A 316 -4.23 21.82 -7.01
N LYS A 317 -4.02 21.42 -8.29
CA LYS A 317 -4.88 21.81 -9.41
C LYS A 317 -6.29 21.22 -9.31
N ALA A 318 -6.41 20.00 -8.84
CA ALA A 318 -7.72 19.34 -8.64
C ALA A 318 -8.53 19.94 -7.48
N GLY A 319 -7.92 20.79 -6.64
CA GLY A 319 -8.59 21.45 -5.51
C GLY A 319 -9.03 20.51 -4.39
N VAL A 320 -8.55 19.27 -4.37
CA VAL A 320 -8.93 18.27 -3.35
C VAL A 320 -8.17 18.57 -2.06
N LYS A 321 -8.87 19.08 -1.06
CA LYS A 321 -8.33 19.35 0.29
C LYS A 321 -9.28 18.79 1.34
N ILE A 322 -8.72 18.24 2.42
CA ILE A 322 -9.45 17.67 3.56
C ILE A 322 -8.94 18.39 4.82
N GLU A 323 -9.88 18.86 5.63
CA GLU A 323 -9.60 19.52 6.91
C GLU A 323 -9.25 18.55 8.03
#